data_9d1dfa0a66cb622a9b912f8714f41ec0
#
_entry.id   9d1dfa0a66cb622a9b912f8714f41ec0
#
_cell.length_a   1.000
_cell.length_b   1.000
_cell.length_c   1.000
_cell.angle_alpha   90.00
_cell.angle_beta   90.00
_cell.angle_gamma   90.00
#
_symmetry.space_group_name_H-M   'P 1'
#
loop_
_entity.id
_entity.type
_entity.pdbx_description
1 polymer ?
#
loop_
_entity_poly.entity_id
_entity_poly.type
_entity_poly.pdbx_seq_one_letter_code
_entity_poly.pdbx_strand_id
1 'polypeptide(L)'
;IKDSLLRKDSTLGSVLDTMKNDMAKSFKVGDKSYSLSSFGIATLGYFNSPANETGVYHIDGDKDDSKTSANTDKLREMISNDPDTVISFFSQLSTQLYTDLGKKMAASSTSSAYTIYNDKQMNTQYSEYNTKISAAEDKVTTWEDYYYSKFSAMESALAKMNAQSSSLSGLFG
;
A
#
# COMPACT_ATOMS: atom_id res chain seq x y z
N ILE A 1 15.31 -3.67 1.69
CA ILE A 1 14.55 -2.42 1.87
C ILE A 1 14.73 -1.47 0.66
N LYS A 2 15.92 -1.44 0.01
CA LYS A 2 16.15 -0.54 -1.14
C LYS A 2 15.22 -0.84 -2.33
N ASP A 3 14.79 -2.07 -2.49
CA ASP A 3 13.98 -2.56 -3.62
C ASP A 3 12.51 -2.80 -3.24
N SER A 4 12.07 -2.29 -2.09
CA SER A 4 10.68 -2.42 -1.65
C SER A 4 9.76 -1.55 -2.52
N LEU A 5 8.65 -2.13 -3.01
CA LEU A 5 7.60 -1.43 -3.74
C LEU A 5 6.97 -0.28 -2.96
N LEU A 6 6.99 -0.37 -1.63
CA LEU A 6 6.44 0.65 -0.71
C LEU A 6 7.48 1.71 -0.31
N ARG A 7 8.68 1.65 -0.87
CA ARG A 7 9.70 2.68 -0.61
C ARG A 7 9.22 4.02 -1.17
N LYS A 8 9.19 5.04 -0.31
CA LYS A 8 8.68 6.38 -0.62
C LYS A 8 7.17 6.42 -0.96
N ASP A 9 6.41 5.42 -0.51
CA ASP A 9 4.96 5.49 -0.59
C ASP A 9 4.44 6.70 0.21
N SER A 10 3.65 7.54 -0.43
CA SER A 10 3.16 8.80 0.16
C SER A 10 2.15 8.57 1.28
N THR A 11 1.37 7.50 1.20
CA THR A 11 0.37 7.14 2.22
C THR A 11 1.07 6.70 3.49
N LEU A 12 2.05 5.78 3.36
CA LEU A 12 2.87 5.36 4.49
C LEU A 12 3.66 6.52 5.10
N GLY A 13 4.22 7.40 4.26
CA GLY A 13 4.87 8.63 4.72
C GLY A 13 3.93 9.49 5.55
N SER A 14 2.73 9.75 5.04
CA SER A 14 1.70 10.55 5.74
C SER A 14 1.24 9.92 7.05
N VAL A 15 1.08 8.58 7.09
CA VAL A 15 0.75 7.84 8.33
C VAL A 15 1.88 7.97 9.34
N LEU A 16 3.13 7.78 8.93
CA LEU A 16 4.30 7.90 9.81
C LEU A 16 4.43 9.31 10.39
N ASP A 17 4.26 10.34 9.56
CA ASP A 17 4.32 11.74 10.01
C ASP A 17 3.19 12.07 10.99
N THR A 18 1.99 11.54 10.74
CA THR A 18 0.86 11.68 11.68
C THR A 18 1.17 11.03 13.02
N MET A 19 1.68 9.81 13.03
CA MET A 19 2.09 9.12 14.26
C MET A 19 3.16 9.91 15.02
N LYS A 20 4.21 10.38 14.34
CA LYS A 20 5.27 11.19 14.97
C LYS A 20 4.72 12.48 15.58
N ASN A 21 3.84 13.17 14.87
CA ASN A 21 3.23 14.41 15.34
C ASN A 21 2.35 14.15 16.56
N ASP A 22 1.55 13.09 16.56
CA ASP A 22 0.69 12.74 17.70
C ASP A 22 1.52 12.31 18.92
N MET A 23 2.55 11.55 18.73
CA MET A 23 3.47 11.14 19.81
C MET A 23 4.23 12.32 20.42
N ALA A 24 4.42 13.42 19.68
CA ALA A 24 5.06 14.64 20.18
C ALA A 24 4.09 15.60 20.88
N LYS A 25 2.76 15.33 20.84
CA LYS A 25 1.76 16.20 21.45
C LYS A 25 1.80 16.18 22.97
N SER A 26 1.34 17.29 23.54
CA SER A 26 1.03 17.39 24.98
C SER A 26 -0.46 17.38 25.19
N PHE A 27 -0.92 16.72 26.25
CA PHE A 27 -2.32 16.65 26.64
C PHE A 27 -2.51 17.24 28.04
N LYS A 28 -3.63 17.94 28.23
CA LYS A 28 -4.02 18.47 29.53
C LYS A 28 -4.63 17.36 30.40
N VAL A 29 -4.10 17.23 31.61
CA VAL A 29 -4.68 16.41 32.66
C VAL A 29 -4.82 17.30 33.90
N GLY A 30 -6.02 17.63 34.28
CA GLY A 30 -6.28 18.70 35.26
C GLY A 30 -5.75 20.05 34.78
N ASP A 31 -4.98 20.73 35.62
CA ASP A 31 -4.40 22.05 35.32
C ASP A 31 -3.01 21.97 34.66
N LYS A 32 -2.46 20.76 34.52
CA LYS A 32 -1.10 20.55 33.99
C LYS A 32 -1.15 19.94 32.59
N SER A 33 -0.09 20.21 31.85
CA SER A 33 0.11 19.63 30.49
C SER A 33 1.25 18.60 30.57
N TYR A 34 0.98 17.42 30.03
CA TYR A 34 1.92 16.29 29.99
C TYR A 34 2.21 15.89 28.55
N SER A 35 3.43 15.40 28.33
CA SER A 35 3.86 14.78 27.07
C SER A 35 4.52 13.45 27.41
N LEU A 36 4.87 12.65 26.41
CA LEU A 36 5.59 11.38 26.64
C LEU A 36 6.89 11.59 27.45
N SER A 37 7.59 12.69 27.22
CA SER A 37 8.83 13.02 27.97
C SER A 37 8.57 13.29 29.46
N SER A 38 7.36 13.71 29.82
CA SER A 38 6.97 13.85 31.24
C SER A 38 6.98 12.52 31.98
N PHE A 39 6.77 11.42 31.25
CA PHE A 39 6.84 10.04 31.76
C PHE A 39 8.18 9.35 31.47
N GLY A 40 9.21 10.11 31.05
CA GLY A 40 10.49 9.52 30.72
C GLY A 40 10.52 8.72 29.42
N ILE A 41 9.56 8.97 28.52
CA ILE A 41 9.49 8.34 27.20
C ILE A 41 9.91 9.38 26.17
N ALA A 42 11.09 9.24 25.56
CA ALA A 42 11.63 10.20 24.63
C ALA A 42 12.51 9.54 23.56
N THR A 43 12.71 10.23 22.45
CA THR A 43 13.73 9.83 21.47
C THR A 43 15.10 10.30 21.93
N LEU A 44 16.15 9.54 21.59
CA LEU A 44 17.52 10.03 21.77
C LEU A 44 17.73 11.25 20.87
N GLY A 45 18.44 12.25 21.36
CA GLY A 45 18.77 13.44 20.55
C GLY A 45 19.56 13.05 19.30
N TYR A 46 19.46 13.89 18.25
CA TYR A 46 20.06 13.63 16.93
C TYR A 46 21.52 13.15 16.98
N PHE A 47 22.31 13.73 17.86
CA PHE A 47 23.74 13.36 18.01
C PHE A 47 23.99 12.10 18.83
N ASN A 48 22.99 11.62 19.58
CA ASN A 48 23.10 10.47 20.47
C ASN A 48 22.41 9.22 19.91
N SER A 49 21.63 9.37 18.83
CA SER A 49 20.95 8.25 18.18
C SER A 49 21.87 7.54 17.21
N PRO A 50 22.06 6.23 17.33
CA PRO A 50 22.64 5.42 16.26
C PRO A 50 21.81 5.57 14.97
N ALA A 51 22.44 5.35 13.81
CA ALA A 51 21.78 5.53 12.50
C ALA A 51 20.53 4.68 12.30
N ASN A 52 20.43 3.53 12.99
CA ASN A 52 19.30 2.61 12.95
C ASN A 52 18.22 2.88 14.02
N GLU A 53 18.47 3.82 14.93
CA GLU A 53 17.59 4.17 16.06
C GLU A 53 17.04 5.60 15.98
N THR A 54 17.26 6.28 14.86
CA THR A 54 16.76 7.64 14.68
C THR A 54 15.24 7.69 14.76
N GLY A 55 14.73 8.39 15.76
CA GLY A 55 13.28 8.52 16.02
C GLY A 55 12.65 7.36 16.77
N VAL A 56 13.44 6.40 17.26
CA VAL A 56 12.99 5.37 18.19
C VAL A 56 12.77 5.99 19.56
N TYR A 57 11.68 5.63 20.23
CA TYR A 57 11.40 6.03 21.61
C TYR A 57 12.08 5.08 22.58
N HIS A 58 12.68 5.65 23.60
CA HIS A 58 13.34 4.97 24.70
C HIS A 58 12.63 5.30 26.01
N ILE A 59 12.69 4.40 26.97
CA ILE A 59 12.10 4.59 28.31
C ILE A 59 13.22 4.80 29.31
N ASP A 60 13.16 5.91 30.05
CA ASP A 60 14.11 6.21 31.10
C ASP A 60 14.09 5.10 32.18
N GLY A 61 15.27 4.60 32.60
CA GLY A 61 15.39 3.57 33.61
C GLY A 61 15.14 2.13 33.13
N ASP A 62 14.96 1.92 31.82
CA ASP A 62 14.88 0.58 31.24
C ASP A 62 16.26 -0.11 31.35
N LYS A 63 16.30 -1.22 32.10
CA LYS A 63 17.55 -1.95 32.37
C LYS A 63 18.14 -2.62 31.14
N ASP A 64 17.30 -2.92 30.16
CA ASP A 64 17.72 -3.59 28.94
C ASP A 64 18.19 -2.58 27.86
N ASP A 65 17.96 -1.29 28.10
CA ASP A 65 18.44 -0.20 27.24
C ASP A 65 19.67 0.49 27.84
N SER A 66 20.85 0.16 27.32
CA SER A 66 22.12 0.74 27.76
C SER A 66 22.22 2.26 27.65
N LYS A 67 21.32 2.91 26.85
CA LYS A 67 21.31 4.37 26.64
C LYS A 67 20.55 5.09 27.74
N THR A 68 19.55 4.46 28.33
CA THR A 68 18.61 5.09 29.25
C THR A 68 18.55 4.39 30.61
N SER A 69 19.22 3.23 30.79
CA SER A 69 19.21 2.44 32.01
C SER A 69 19.69 3.19 33.26
N ALA A 70 20.57 4.20 33.10
CA ALA A 70 21.06 5.03 34.20
C ALA A 70 20.11 6.18 34.57
N ASN A 71 19.08 6.44 33.78
CA ASN A 71 18.11 7.51 34.02
C ASN A 71 17.09 7.09 35.09
N THR A 72 16.46 8.06 35.73
CA THR A 72 15.36 7.80 36.68
C THR A 72 14.16 7.23 35.94
N ASP A 73 13.61 6.11 36.41
CA ASP A 73 12.41 5.48 35.88
C ASP A 73 11.15 6.29 36.24
N LYS A 74 10.93 7.40 35.49
CA LYS A 74 9.83 8.32 35.72
C LYS A 74 8.47 7.67 35.47
N LEU A 75 8.39 6.73 34.49
CA LEU A 75 7.14 6.06 34.20
C LEU A 75 6.67 5.24 35.40
N ARG A 76 7.54 4.45 36.00
CA ARG A 76 7.25 3.67 37.22
C ARG A 76 6.88 4.56 38.38
N GLU A 77 7.64 5.66 38.56
CA GLU A 77 7.35 6.63 39.62
C GLU A 77 5.97 7.23 39.48
N MET A 78 5.59 7.66 38.27
CA MET A 78 4.27 8.23 37.99
C MET A 78 3.15 7.20 38.14
N ILE A 79 3.34 5.96 37.68
CA ILE A 79 2.35 4.87 37.88
C ILE A 79 2.12 4.61 39.37
N SER A 80 3.16 4.70 40.21
CA SER A 80 3.05 4.45 41.65
C SER A 80 2.41 5.61 42.41
N ASN A 81 2.70 6.86 42.00
CA ASN A 81 2.31 8.05 42.76
C ASN A 81 1.02 8.70 42.26
N ASP A 82 0.76 8.63 40.93
CA ASP A 82 -0.40 9.29 40.29
C ASP A 82 -0.86 8.47 39.06
N PRO A 83 -1.43 7.27 39.28
CA PRO A 83 -1.88 6.40 38.21
C PRO A 83 -3.01 7.03 37.36
N ASP A 84 -3.85 7.87 37.93
CA ASP A 84 -4.97 8.49 37.24
C ASP A 84 -4.48 9.47 36.16
N THR A 85 -3.44 10.25 36.45
CA THR A 85 -2.77 11.09 35.47
C THR A 85 -2.18 10.27 34.33
N VAL A 86 -1.53 9.14 34.63
CA VAL A 86 -0.95 8.23 33.62
C VAL A 86 -2.08 7.69 32.71
N ILE A 87 -3.14 7.14 33.30
CA ILE A 87 -4.29 6.60 32.56
C ILE A 87 -4.93 7.68 31.68
N SER A 88 -5.17 8.86 32.24
CA SER A 88 -5.78 9.96 31.50
C SER A 88 -4.93 10.40 30.30
N PHE A 89 -3.63 10.56 30.48
CA PHE A 89 -2.71 10.93 29.42
C PHE A 89 -2.68 9.88 28.29
N PHE A 90 -2.43 8.62 28.64
CA PHE A 90 -2.34 7.57 27.61
C PHE A 90 -3.66 7.29 26.93
N SER A 91 -4.80 7.47 27.60
CA SER A 91 -6.13 7.38 26.97
C SER A 91 -6.33 8.49 25.94
N GLN A 92 -5.94 9.73 26.26
CA GLN A 92 -6.02 10.85 25.32
C GLN A 92 -5.08 10.64 24.11
N LEU A 93 -3.84 10.23 24.34
CA LEU A 93 -2.87 9.92 23.30
C LEU A 93 -3.38 8.81 22.38
N SER A 94 -3.88 7.70 22.95
CA SER A 94 -4.42 6.57 22.18
C SER A 94 -5.64 6.97 21.36
N THR A 95 -6.54 7.77 21.93
CA THR A 95 -7.73 8.29 21.24
C THR A 95 -7.34 9.21 20.08
N GLN A 96 -6.34 10.06 20.28
CA GLN A 96 -5.82 10.95 19.23
C GLN A 96 -5.21 10.15 18.09
N LEU A 97 -4.31 9.21 18.40
CA LEU A 97 -3.70 8.31 17.42
C LEU A 97 -4.77 7.53 16.64
N TYR A 98 -5.70 6.90 17.31
CA TYR A 98 -6.79 6.15 16.67
C TYR A 98 -7.58 7.02 15.70
N THR A 99 -7.95 8.24 16.15
CA THR A 99 -8.75 9.17 15.34
C THR A 99 -7.99 9.64 14.11
N ASP A 100 -6.75 10.06 14.25
CA ASP A 100 -5.98 10.66 13.17
C ASP A 100 -5.47 9.61 12.17
N LEU A 101 -5.09 8.42 12.66
CA LEU A 101 -4.78 7.27 11.79
C LEU A 101 -6.03 6.80 11.03
N GLY A 102 -7.19 6.72 11.71
CA GLY A 102 -8.45 6.38 11.07
C GLY A 102 -8.83 7.35 9.93
N LYS A 103 -8.61 8.66 10.12
CA LYS A 103 -8.81 9.66 9.06
C LYS A 103 -7.84 9.46 7.89
N LYS A 104 -6.56 9.18 8.18
CA LYS A 104 -5.53 8.96 7.15
C LYS A 104 -5.75 7.69 6.35
N MET A 105 -6.30 6.69 6.97
CA MET A 105 -6.60 5.39 6.37
C MET A 105 -8.08 5.23 6.01
N ALA A 106 -8.84 6.31 5.94
CA ALA A 106 -10.22 6.29 5.48
C ALA A 106 -10.33 5.90 4.01
N ALA A 107 -11.47 5.33 3.63
CA ALA A 107 -11.77 5.02 2.24
C ALA A 107 -11.75 6.29 1.38
N SER A 108 -11.24 6.16 0.16
CA SER A 108 -11.25 7.21 -0.87
C SER A 108 -11.98 6.74 -2.13
N SER A 109 -11.99 7.56 -3.16
CA SER A 109 -12.48 7.16 -4.49
C SER A 109 -11.62 6.07 -5.12
N THR A 110 -10.34 5.98 -4.76
CA THR A 110 -9.36 5.06 -5.36
C THR A 110 -8.97 3.89 -4.46
N SER A 111 -9.19 4.00 -3.14
CA SER A 111 -8.79 2.97 -2.16
C SER A 111 -9.87 2.65 -1.14
N SER A 112 -9.87 1.43 -0.65
CA SER A 112 -10.67 0.99 0.50
C SER A 112 -10.05 1.49 1.79
N ALA A 113 -10.85 1.51 2.88
CA ALA A 113 -10.34 1.85 4.20
C ALA A 113 -9.23 0.86 4.63
N TYR A 114 -8.25 1.37 5.34
CA TYR A 114 -7.10 0.62 5.87
C TYR A 114 -6.23 -0.07 4.80
N THR A 115 -6.32 0.36 3.54
CA THR A 115 -5.42 -0.06 2.48
C THR A 115 -4.38 1.03 2.17
N ILE A 116 -3.14 0.60 1.86
CA ILE A 116 -2.02 1.48 1.51
C ILE A 116 -1.81 1.60 0.00
N TYR A 117 -2.66 0.96 -0.80
CA TYR A 117 -2.62 0.99 -2.26
C TYR A 117 -4.02 1.26 -2.83
N ASN A 118 -4.07 1.69 -4.06
CA ASN A 118 -5.32 2.07 -4.75
C ASN A 118 -6.07 0.84 -5.28
N ASP A 119 -6.57 -0.02 -4.37
CA ASP A 119 -7.23 -1.29 -4.69
C ASP A 119 -8.46 -1.12 -5.59
N LYS A 120 -9.28 -0.11 -5.38
CA LYS A 120 -10.46 0.18 -6.23
C LYS A 120 -10.03 0.59 -7.64
N GLN A 121 -9.02 1.44 -7.76
CA GLN A 121 -8.47 1.85 -9.04
C GLN A 121 -7.86 0.65 -9.79
N MET A 122 -7.10 -0.19 -9.09
CA MET A 122 -6.52 -1.41 -9.66
C MET A 122 -7.62 -2.36 -10.17
N ASN A 123 -8.68 -2.57 -9.40
CA ASN A 123 -9.82 -3.40 -9.81
C ASN A 123 -10.52 -2.83 -11.07
N THR A 124 -10.70 -1.52 -11.14
CA THR A 124 -11.24 -0.86 -12.33
C THR A 124 -10.35 -1.09 -13.55
N GLN A 125 -9.06 -0.83 -13.42
CA GLN A 125 -8.08 -1.05 -14.50
C GLN A 125 -8.03 -2.53 -14.93
N TYR A 126 -8.05 -3.45 -13.98
CA TYR A 126 -8.08 -4.88 -14.28
C TYR A 126 -9.31 -5.25 -15.12
N SER A 127 -10.50 -4.76 -14.75
CA SER A 127 -11.72 -4.99 -15.51
C SER A 127 -11.67 -4.37 -16.92
N GLU A 128 -11.12 -3.17 -17.04
CA GLU A 128 -10.92 -2.50 -18.33
C GLU A 128 -9.94 -3.27 -19.23
N TYR A 129 -8.84 -3.77 -18.69
CA TYR A 129 -7.90 -4.57 -19.45
C TYR A 129 -8.50 -5.90 -19.91
N ASN A 130 -9.26 -6.59 -19.06
CA ASN A 130 -9.96 -7.80 -19.46
C ASN A 130 -10.95 -7.54 -20.61
N THR A 131 -11.70 -6.45 -20.55
CA THR A 131 -12.60 -6.04 -21.64
C THR A 131 -11.83 -5.78 -22.94
N LYS A 132 -10.66 -5.12 -22.86
CA LYS A 132 -9.80 -4.87 -24.03
C LYS A 132 -9.21 -6.15 -24.61
N ILE A 133 -8.81 -7.10 -23.74
CA ILE A 133 -8.31 -8.41 -24.15
C ILE A 133 -9.40 -9.17 -24.90
N SER A 134 -10.61 -9.30 -24.33
CA SER A 134 -11.72 -9.98 -25.00
C SER A 134 -12.06 -9.35 -26.34
N ALA A 135 -12.08 -8.01 -26.44
CA ALA A 135 -12.33 -7.33 -27.70
C ALA A 135 -11.19 -7.54 -28.73
N ALA A 136 -9.96 -7.76 -28.28
CA ALA A 136 -8.85 -8.11 -29.16
C ALA A 136 -8.95 -9.56 -29.64
N GLU A 137 -9.33 -10.49 -28.78
CA GLU A 137 -9.58 -11.90 -29.09
C GLU A 137 -10.72 -12.04 -30.13
N ASP A 138 -11.81 -11.32 -29.97
CA ASP A 138 -12.92 -11.27 -30.94
C ASP A 138 -12.47 -10.79 -32.31
N LYS A 139 -11.58 -9.77 -32.36
CA LYS A 139 -10.99 -9.30 -33.61
C LYS A 139 -10.11 -10.36 -34.28
N VAL A 140 -9.28 -11.06 -33.49
CA VAL A 140 -8.44 -12.15 -34.00
C VAL A 140 -9.34 -13.23 -34.64
N THR A 141 -10.37 -13.69 -33.91
CA THR A 141 -11.33 -14.67 -34.43
C THR A 141 -12.00 -14.18 -35.73
N THR A 142 -12.43 -12.91 -35.78
CA THR A 142 -13.01 -12.33 -37.00
C THR A 142 -12.05 -12.37 -38.18
N TRP A 143 -10.76 -12.06 -37.95
CA TRP A 143 -9.74 -12.12 -38.99
C TRP A 143 -9.42 -13.56 -39.42
N GLU A 144 -9.35 -14.50 -38.47
CA GLU A 144 -9.19 -15.92 -38.76
C GLU A 144 -10.30 -16.43 -39.66
N ASP A 145 -11.56 -16.19 -39.31
CA ASP A 145 -12.73 -16.58 -40.14
C ASP A 145 -12.71 -15.97 -41.52
N TYR A 146 -12.30 -14.69 -41.61
CA TYR A 146 -12.14 -14.01 -42.88
C TYR A 146 -11.10 -14.70 -43.78
N TYR A 147 -9.93 -15.01 -43.22
CA TYR A 147 -8.87 -15.66 -44.00
C TYR A 147 -9.21 -17.11 -44.32
N TYR A 148 -9.82 -17.88 -43.42
CA TYR A 148 -10.30 -19.23 -43.72
C TYR A 148 -11.32 -19.21 -44.87
N SER A 149 -12.25 -18.28 -44.88
CA SER A 149 -13.19 -18.12 -45.97
C SER A 149 -12.49 -17.80 -47.31
N LYS A 150 -11.47 -16.94 -47.29
CA LYS A 150 -10.65 -16.62 -48.50
C LYS A 150 -9.87 -17.85 -49.00
N PHE A 151 -9.23 -18.61 -48.11
CA PHE A 151 -8.53 -19.83 -48.48
C PHE A 151 -9.46 -20.88 -49.05
N SER A 152 -10.61 -21.11 -48.46
CA SER A 152 -11.61 -22.05 -48.98
C SER A 152 -12.14 -21.65 -50.35
N ALA A 153 -12.37 -20.34 -50.58
CA ALA A 153 -12.76 -19.84 -51.90
C ALA A 153 -11.63 -20.06 -52.95
N MET A 154 -10.37 -19.84 -52.55
CA MET A 154 -9.20 -20.05 -53.44
C MET A 154 -9.01 -21.54 -53.74
N GLU A 155 -9.13 -22.44 -52.77
CA GLU A 155 -9.08 -23.90 -53.01
C GLU A 155 -10.18 -24.35 -53.95
N SER A 156 -11.41 -23.84 -53.78
CA SER A 156 -12.53 -24.12 -54.69
C SER A 156 -12.26 -23.65 -56.10
N ALA A 157 -11.69 -22.46 -56.26
CA ALA A 157 -11.30 -21.94 -57.58
C ALA A 157 -10.19 -22.77 -58.25
N LEU A 158 -9.17 -23.17 -57.48
CA LEU A 158 -8.08 -24.05 -57.96
C LEU A 158 -8.60 -25.41 -58.37
N ALA A 159 -9.53 -26.01 -57.62
CA ALA A 159 -10.16 -27.27 -57.99
C ALA A 159 -10.94 -27.17 -59.31
N LYS A 160 -11.64 -26.07 -59.51
CA LYS A 160 -12.37 -25.79 -60.79
C LYS A 160 -11.37 -25.63 -61.93
N MET A 161 -10.30 -24.89 -61.75
CA MET A 161 -9.26 -24.73 -62.80
C MET A 161 -8.61 -26.06 -63.16
N ASN A 162 -8.25 -26.91 -62.19
CA ASN A 162 -7.71 -28.22 -62.42
C ASN A 162 -8.66 -29.13 -63.17
N ALA A 163 -9.96 -29.11 -62.84
CA ALA A 163 -10.97 -29.84 -63.56
C ALA A 163 -11.10 -29.39 -65.02
N GLN A 164 -11.07 -28.06 -65.27
CA GLN A 164 -11.10 -27.50 -66.61
C GLN A 164 -9.85 -27.89 -67.41
N SER A 165 -8.69 -27.80 -66.78
CA SER A 165 -7.38 -28.23 -67.43
C SER A 165 -7.43 -29.71 -67.81
N SER A 166 -7.90 -30.57 -66.92
CA SER A 166 -8.08 -32.00 -67.19
C SER A 166 -9.07 -32.26 -68.33
N SER A 167 -10.16 -31.53 -68.41
CA SER A 167 -11.14 -31.63 -69.49
C SER A 167 -10.54 -31.20 -70.84
N LEU A 168 -9.75 -30.13 -70.87
CA LEU A 168 -9.04 -29.68 -72.05
C LEU A 168 -8.00 -30.71 -72.53
N SER A 169 -7.20 -31.26 -71.59
CA SER A 169 -6.26 -32.30 -71.93
C SER A 169 -6.89 -33.56 -72.52
N GLY A 170 -8.11 -33.91 -72.07
CA GLY A 170 -8.87 -35.03 -72.61
C GLY A 170 -9.54 -34.74 -73.99
N LEU A 171 -9.61 -33.46 -74.43
CA LEU A 171 -10.12 -33.08 -75.74
C LEU A 171 -9.01 -33.04 -76.82
N PHE A 172 -7.77 -32.89 -76.44
CA PHE A 172 -6.59 -32.77 -77.32
C PHE A 172 -5.66 -34.00 -77.29
N GLY A 173 -5.96 -35.00 -76.49
CA GLY A 173 -5.29 -36.31 -76.45
C GLY A 173 -6.18 -37.34 -77.02
#